data_7a823228690e2980b4e4fd736e83a43f
#
_entry.id   7a823228690e2980b4e4fd736e83a43f
#
_cell.length_a   1.000
_cell.length_b   1.000
_cell.length_c   1.000
_cell.angle_alpha   90.00
_cell.angle_beta   90.00
_cell.angle_gamma   90.00
#
_symmetry.space_group_name_H-M   'P 1'
#
loop_
_entity.id
_entity.type
_entity.pdbx_description
1 polymer ?
#
loop_
_entity_poly.entity_id
_entity_poly.type
_entity_poly.pdbx_seq_one_letter_code
_entity_poly.pdbx_strand_id
1 'polypeptide(L)'
;MSLPKWLQAYLPSYDISKMDLHNPADKRETIISILNQGDEKDINWLFKTYSFKEIKAVIRNPGRGIWFEDVLYYWTKILNIKLPKIIFEAAVFSLEPRPKLIMKYFNYLKRRGEIPKRTLESWEEIEKLERYATARSK
;
A
#
# COMPACT_ATOMS: atom_id res chain seq x y z
N MET A 1 -23.04 -3.13 1.54
CA MET A 1 -23.28 -1.68 1.41
C MET A 1 -22.42 -1.11 0.31
N SER A 2 -23.04 -0.38 -0.59
CA SER A 2 -22.31 0.26 -1.69
C SER A 2 -21.57 1.52 -1.24
N LEU A 3 -20.51 1.86 -1.96
CA LEU A 3 -19.73 3.07 -1.71
C LEU A 3 -20.48 4.32 -2.20
N PRO A 4 -20.31 5.48 -1.53
CA PRO A 4 -20.83 6.74 -2.05
C PRO A 4 -20.29 7.05 -3.45
N LYS A 5 -21.12 7.67 -4.29
CA LYS A 5 -20.74 7.98 -5.68
C LYS A 5 -19.53 8.90 -5.80
N TRP A 6 -19.31 9.80 -4.84
CA TRP A 6 -18.17 10.72 -4.89
C TRP A 6 -16.82 10.02 -4.78
N LEU A 7 -16.79 8.80 -4.26
CA LEU A 7 -15.55 8.02 -4.17
C LEU A 7 -15.00 7.62 -5.55
N GLN A 8 -15.81 7.66 -6.60
CA GLN A 8 -15.33 7.31 -7.95
C GLN A 8 -14.13 8.17 -8.37
N ALA A 9 -14.07 9.42 -7.94
CA ALA A 9 -12.96 10.32 -8.25
C ALA A 9 -11.63 9.83 -7.64
N TYR A 10 -11.68 9.17 -6.49
CA TYR A 10 -10.50 8.62 -5.82
C TYR A 10 -10.12 7.21 -6.26
N LEU A 11 -11.03 6.53 -6.96
CA LEU A 11 -10.86 5.15 -7.38
C LEU A 11 -11.17 5.00 -8.89
N PRO A 12 -10.41 5.73 -9.75
CA PRO A 12 -10.75 5.79 -11.18
C PRO A 12 -10.60 4.45 -11.91
N SER A 13 -9.79 3.54 -11.39
CA SER A 13 -9.58 2.21 -11.98
C SER A 13 -10.63 1.19 -11.58
N TYR A 14 -11.57 1.56 -10.70
CA TYR A 14 -12.57 0.65 -10.16
C TYR A 14 -13.97 1.10 -10.54
N ASP A 15 -14.87 0.14 -10.70
CA ASP A 15 -16.31 0.41 -10.77
C ASP A 15 -16.86 0.37 -9.33
N ILE A 16 -17.05 1.54 -8.73
CA ILE A 16 -17.49 1.63 -7.34
C ILE A 16 -18.87 1.06 -7.09
N SER A 17 -19.71 0.95 -8.14
CA SER A 17 -21.03 0.33 -8.02
C SER A 17 -20.96 -1.15 -7.68
N LYS A 18 -19.82 -1.78 -7.97
CA LYS A 18 -19.55 -3.19 -7.69
C LYS A 18 -18.75 -3.42 -6.41
N MET A 19 -18.32 -2.33 -5.76
CA MET A 19 -17.53 -2.41 -4.52
C MET A 19 -18.44 -2.43 -3.28
N ASP A 20 -17.94 -3.05 -2.23
CA ASP A 20 -18.65 -3.15 -0.94
C ASP A 20 -17.77 -2.53 0.16
N LEU A 21 -18.38 -1.64 0.96
CA LEU A 21 -17.69 -0.97 2.08
C LEU A 21 -17.07 -1.96 3.07
N HIS A 22 -17.64 -3.13 3.24
CA HIS A 22 -17.20 -4.12 4.22
C HIS A 22 -16.31 -5.22 3.63
N ASN A 23 -16.15 -5.25 2.30
CA ASN A 23 -15.21 -6.19 1.69
C ASN A 23 -13.78 -5.78 2.04
N PRO A 24 -12.93 -6.68 2.57
CA PRO A 24 -11.59 -6.30 3.02
C PRO A 24 -10.73 -5.65 1.95
N ALA A 25 -10.76 -6.12 0.72
CA ALA A 25 -9.97 -5.53 -0.37
C ALA A 25 -10.49 -4.15 -0.76
N ASP A 26 -11.81 -4.00 -0.89
CA ASP A 26 -12.44 -2.73 -1.23
C ASP A 26 -12.24 -1.68 -0.13
N LYS A 27 -12.36 -2.10 1.12
CA LYS A 27 -12.11 -1.27 2.29
C LYS A 27 -10.68 -0.74 2.29
N ARG A 28 -9.72 -1.61 2.03
CA ARG A 28 -8.31 -1.25 1.97
C ARG A 28 -8.05 -0.19 0.89
N GLU A 29 -8.55 -0.40 -0.31
CA GLU A 29 -8.39 0.56 -1.42
C GLU A 29 -9.03 1.91 -1.10
N THR A 30 -10.21 1.89 -0.49
CA THR A 30 -10.93 3.10 -0.07
C THR A 30 -10.14 3.88 0.97
N ILE A 31 -9.64 3.23 2.00
CA ILE A 31 -8.86 3.86 3.07
C ILE A 31 -7.58 4.48 2.50
N ILE A 32 -6.83 3.73 1.72
CA ILE A 32 -5.57 4.24 1.17
C ILE A 32 -5.80 5.44 0.25
N SER A 33 -6.78 5.36 -0.64
CA SER A 33 -7.06 6.43 -1.59
C SER A 33 -7.49 7.72 -0.92
N ILE A 34 -8.33 7.63 0.11
CA ILE A 34 -8.80 8.82 0.84
C ILE A 34 -7.67 9.42 1.68
N LEU A 35 -6.88 8.61 2.38
CA LEU A 35 -5.77 9.13 3.17
C LEU A 35 -4.71 9.80 2.29
N ASN A 36 -4.46 9.26 1.10
CA ASN A 36 -3.49 9.83 0.17
C ASN A 36 -3.96 11.14 -0.48
N GLN A 37 -5.23 11.23 -0.85
CA GLN A 37 -5.71 12.27 -1.75
C GLN A 37 -6.93 13.04 -1.23
N GLY A 38 -7.58 12.56 -0.18
CA GLY A 38 -8.81 13.14 0.31
C GLY A 38 -8.60 14.49 1.01
N ASP A 39 -9.62 15.35 0.94
CA ASP A 39 -9.64 16.56 1.72
C ASP A 39 -10.16 16.28 3.15
N GLU A 40 -10.23 17.32 3.97
CA GLU A 40 -10.67 17.21 5.36
C GLU A 40 -12.06 16.58 5.49
N LYS A 41 -12.99 16.94 4.62
CA LYS A 41 -14.34 16.41 4.61
C LYS A 41 -14.35 14.90 4.34
N ASP A 42 -13.58 14.47 3.36
CA ASP A 42 -13.49 13.06 2.95
C ASP A 42 -12.82 12.22 4.04
N ILE A 43 -11.79 12.76 4.66
CA ILE A 43 -11.09 12.11 5.77
C ILE A 43 -12.02 11.98 6.98
N ASN A 44 -12.82 13.00 7.29
CA ASN A 44 -13.80 12.92 8.34
C ASN A 44 -14.85 11.83 8.08
N TRP A 45 -15.31 11.71 6.83
CA TRP A 45 -16.19 10.61 6.43
C TRP A 45 -15.54 9.25 6.68
N LEU A 46 -14.27 9.12 6.33
CA LEU A 46 -13.51 7.87 6.49
C LEU A 46 -13.48 7.44 7.96
N PHE A 47 -13.15 8.35 8.86
CA PHE A 47 -13.06 8.06 10.31
C PHE A 47 -14.42 7.86 10.96
N LYS A 48 -15.50 8.30 10.35
CA LYS A 48 -16.87 7.98 10.79
C LYS A 48 -17.35 6.64 10.26
N THR A 49 -16.84 6.21 9.11
CA THR A 49 -17.26 4.97 8.42
C THR A 49 -16.51 3.77 8.95
N TYR A 50 -15.20 3.92 9.18
CA TYR A 50 -14.34 2.85 9.66
C TYR A 50 -13.77 3.18 11.02
N SER A 51 -13.51 2.17 11.84
CA SER A 51 -12.92 2.36 13.17
C SER A 51 -11.43 2.72 13.06
N PHE A 52 -10.89 3.33 14.13
CA PHE A 52 -9.45 3.56 14.24
C PHE A 52 -8.65 2.28 14.05
N LYS A 53 -9.13 1.17 14.61
CA LYS A 53 -8.48 -0.14 14.51
C LYS A 53 -8.38 -0.59 13.05
N GLU A 54 -9.46 -0.43 12.28
CA GLU A 54 -9.46 -0.79 10.86
C GLU A 54 -8.51 0.06 10.05
N ILE A 55 -8.51 1.36 10.28
CA ILE A 55 -7.63 2.31 9.58
C ILE A 55 -6.17 2.06 9.94
N LYS A 56 -5.87 1.87 11.21
CA LYS A 56 -4.50 1.55 11.67
C LYS A 56 -4.00 0.23 11.07
N ALA A 57 -4.87 -0.77 10.95
CA ALA A 57 -4.49 -2.06 10.37
C ALA A 57 -4.05 -1.91 8.91
N VAL A 58 -4.72 -1.05 8.14
CA VAL A 58 -4.34 -0.77 6.76
C VAL A 58 -2.98 -0.06 6.70
N ILE A 59 -2.74 0.91 7.58
CA ILE A 59 -1.48 1.65 7.61
C ILE A 59 -0.31 0.77 8.07
N ARG A 60 -0.55 -0.13 9.01
CA ARG A 60 0.47 -1.09 9.48
C ARG A 60 0.91 -2.07 8.41
N ASN A 61 0.05 -2.33 7.44
CA ASN A 61 0.33 -3.19 6.31
C ASN A 61 0.14 -2.39 5.01
N PRO A 62 1.01 -1.41 4.77
CA PRO A 62 0.76 -0.39 3.75
C PRO A 62 0.92 -0.90 2.32
N GLY A 63 1.50 -2.07 2.13
CA GLY A 63 1.77 -2.58 0.79
C GLY A 63 2.99 -1.92 0.16
N ARG A 64 3.01 -1.88 -1.15
CA ARG A 64 4.19 -1.45 -1.90
C ARG A 64 3.82 -0.42 -2.97
N GLY A 65 4.55 0.71 -2.96
CA GLY A 65 4.54 1.66 -4.05
C GLY A 65 3.26 2.47 -4.22
N ILE A 66 2.42 2.57 -3.20
CA ILE A 66 1.09 3.18 -3.29
C ILE A 66 1.02 4.53 -2.57
N TRP A 67 1.76 4.69 -1.47
CA TRP A 67 1.64 5.83 -0.58
C TRP A 67 2.53 7.00 -1.00
N PHE A 68 2.00 8.22 -0.92
CA PHE A 68 2.85 9.41 -0.95
C PHE A 68 3.65 9.48 0.35
N GLU A 69 4.93 9.79 0.25
CA GLU A 69 5.86 9.74 1.38
C GLU A 69 5.42 10.62 2.54
N ASP A 70 5.09 11.87 2.25
CA ASP A 70 4.66 12.85 3.25
C ASP A 70 3.32 12.44 3.91
N VAL A 71 2.41 11.86 3.15
CA VAL A 71 1.12 11.38 3.65
C VAL A 71 1.31 10.19 4.61
N LEU A 72 2.11 9.20 4.21
CA LEU A 72 2.36 8.04 5.06
C LEU A 72 3.09 8.45 6.34
N TYR A 73 4.05 9.34 6.24
CA TYR A 73 4.77 9.90 7.38
C TYR A 73 3.81 10.59 8.35
N TYR A 74 2.92 11.44 7.82
CA TYR A 74 1.93 12.16 8.62
C TYR A 74 1.04 11.20 9.42
N TRP A 75 0.45 10.21 8.73
CA TRP A 75 -0.49 9.29 9.38
C TRP A 75 0.18 8.34 10.36
N THR A 76 1.39 7.88 10.08
CA THR A 76 2.15 7.07 11.04
C THR A 76 2.46 7.85 12.32
N LYS A 77 2.78 9.13 12.18
CA LYS A 77 3.01 10.00 13.35
C LYS A 77 1.74 10.26 14.15
N ILE A 78 0.68 10.72 13.47
CA ILE A 78 -0.59 11.07 14.12
C ILE A 78 -1.19 9.88 14.86
N LEU A 79 -1.16 8.70 14.27
CA LEU A 79 -1.74 7.49 14.83
C LEU A 79 -0.75 6.67 15.67
N ASN A 80 0.46 7.19 15.87
CA ASN A 80 1.52 6.55 16.64
C ASN A 80 1.81 5.12 16.17
N ILE A 81 1.97 4.96 14.87
CA ILE A 81 2.31 3.68 14.23
C ILE A 81 3.80 3.67 13.89
N LYS A 82 4.52 2.64 14.35
CA LYS A 82 5.92 2.47 14.02
C LYS A 82 6.06 1.42 12.92
N LEU A 83 6.52 1.85 11.75
CA LEU A 83 6.81 0.94 10.65
C LEU A 83 8.33 0.71 10.58
N PRO A 84 8.77 -0.55 10.38
CA PRO A 84 10.17 -0.79 10.03
C PRO A 84 10.56 0.03 8.81
N LYS A 85 11.79 0.52 8.79
CA LYS A 85 12.27 1.39 7.71
C LYS A 85 12.04 0.79 6.31
N ILE A 86 12.33 -0.51 6.16
CA ILE A 86 12.16 -1.19 4.87
C ILE A 86 10.70 -1.24 4.43
N ILE A 87 9.77 -1.41 5.37
CA ILE A 87 8.32 -1.42 5.10
C ILE A 87 7.87 -0.03 4.66
N PHE A 88 8.31 1.02 5.35
CA PHE A 88 7.98 2.39 5.00
C PHE A 88 8.49 2.75 3.60
N GLU A 89 9.78 2.51 3.35
CA GLU A 89 10.41 2.84 2.06
C GLU A 89 9.76 2.10 0.89
N ALA A 90 9.43 0.82 1.07
CA ALA A 90 8.78 0.03 0.03
C ALA A 90 7.34 0.48 -0.24
N ALA A 91 6.64 1.01 0.76
CA ALA A 91 5.28 1.50 0.63
C ALA A 91 5.16 2.79 -0.18
N VAL A 92 6.23 3.58 -0.23
CA VAL A 92 6.23 4.90 -0.86
C VAL A 92 6.21 4.77 -2.40
N PHE A 93 5.33 5.55 -3.03
CA PHE A 93 5.24 5.65 -4.48
C PHE A 93 6.51 6.30 -5.05
N SER A 94 7.04 5.74 -6.13
CA SER A 94 8.17 6.30 -6.87
C SER A 94 8.06 5.93 -8.34
N LEU A 95 8.38 6.90 -9.20
CA LEU A 95 8.46 6.67 -10.64
C LEU A 95 9.77 5.98 -11.04
N GLU A 96 10.77 6.00 -10.17
CA GLU A 96 12.06 5.38 -10.43
C GLU A 96 12.05 3.90 -10.06
N PRO A 97 12.59 3.00 -10.90
CA PRO A 97 12.77 1.61 -10.53
C PRO A 97 13.73 1.51 -9.34
N ARG A 98 13.37 0.70 -8.36
CA ARG A 98 14.18 0.49 -7.16
C ARG A 98 14.35 -1.01 -6.89
N PRO A 99 15.03 -1.76 -7.79
CA PRO A 99 15.10 -3.21 -7.67
C PRO A 99 15.78 -3.66 -6.37
N LYS A 100 16.81 -2.98 -5.91
CA LYS A 100 17.47 -3.31 -4.65
C LYS A 100 16.56 -3.15 -3.44
N LEU A 101 15.76 -2.08 -3.41
CA LEU A 101 14.79 -1.87 -2.35
C LEU A 101 13.72 -2.95 -2.37
N ILE A 102 13.21 -3.29 -3.56
CA ILE A 102 12.20 -4.33 -3.73
C ILE A 102 12.72 -5.67 -3.24
N MET A 103 13.97 -6.01 -3.58
CA MET A 103 14.62 -7.24 -3.12
C MET A 103 14.73 -7.29 -1.59
N LYS A 104 15.16 -6.20 -0.97
CA LYS A 104 15.24 -6.10 0.48
C LYS A 104 13.88 -6.26 1.14
N TYR A 105 12.85 -5.66 0.55
CA TYR A 105 11.47 -5.75 1.03
C TYR A 105 10.98 -7.21 1.01
N PHE A 106 11.12 -7.90 -0.11
CA PHE A 106 10.70 -9.29 -0.22
C PHE A 106 11.51 -10.23 0.67
N ASN A 107 12.81 -9.99 0.82
CA ASN A 107 13.63 -10.74 1.78
C ASN A 107 13.16 -10.56 3.21
N TYR A 108 12.78 -9.34 3.57
CA TYR A 108 12.22 -9.04 4.89
C TYR A 108 10.92 -9.82 5.13
N LEU A 109 10.00 -9.80 4.17
CA LEU A 109 8.74 -10.53 4.28
C LEU A 109 8.96 -12.04 4.31
N LYS A 110 9.89 -12.54 3.51
CA LYS A 110 10.24 -13.97 3.48
C LYS A 110 10.72 -14.45 4.86
N ARG A 111 11.57 -13.68 5.52
CA ARG A 111 12.05 -14.00 6.87
C ARG A 111 10.92 -14.05 7.90
N ARG A 112 9.86 -13.28 7.69
CA ARG A 112 8.68 -13.28 8.55
C ARG A 112 7.63 -14.32 8.14
N GLY A 113 7.84 -15.06 7.05
CA GLY A 113 6.89 -16.03 6.55
C GLY A 113 5.60 -15.43 6.00
N GLU A 114 5.63 -14.16 5.56
CA GLU A 114 4.45 -13.41 5.15
C GLU A 114 4.24 -13.36 3.64
N ILE A 115 5.11 -14.01 2.84
CA ILE A 115 5.03 -13.94 1.38
C ILE A 115 4.06 -15.01 0.86
N PRO A 116 2.95 -14.62 0.19
CA PRO A 116 2.10 -15.58 -0.52
C PRO A 116 2.89 -16.26 -1.65
N LYS A 117 2.52 -17.48 -1.99
CA LYS A 117 3.19 -18.28 -3.04
C LYS A 117 3.31 -17.51 -4.36
N ARG A 118 2.25 -16.80 -4.75
CA ARG A 118 2.21 -15.97 -5.96
C ARG A 118 3.28 -14.87 -5.95
N THR A 119 3.44 -14.21 -4.81
CA THR A 119 4.44 -13.15 -4.64
C THR A 119 5.85 -13.70 -4.67
N LEU A 120 6.06 -14.92 -4.14
CA LEU A 120 7.34 -15.59 -4.16
C LEU A 120 7.82 -15.87 -5.60
N GLU A 121 6.91 -16.31 -6.47
CA GLU A 121 7.23 -16.52 -7.90
C GLU A 121 7.65 -15.22 -8.58
N SER A 122 6.93 -14.12 -8.34
CA SER A 122 7.27 -12.79 -8.86
C SER A 122 8.62 -12.32 -8.34
N TRP A 123 8.92 -12.59 -7.08
CA TRP A 123 10.20 -12.23 -6.47
C TRP A 123 11.36 -12.97 -7.13
N GLU A 124 11.20 -14.25 -7.44
CA GLU A 124 12.20 -15.04 -8.15
C GLU A 124 12.48 -14.47 -9.54
N GLU A 125 11.45 -14.02 -10.24
CA GLU A 125 11.59 -13.34 -11.54
C GLU A 125 12.39 -12.04 -11.42
N ILE A 126 12.10 -11.22 -10.41
CA ILE A 126 12.83 -9.98 -10.14
C ILE A 126 14.30 -10.29 -9.85
N GLU A 127 14.58 -11.31 -9.07
CA GLU A 127 15.94 -11.76 -8.76
C GLU A 127 16.71 -12.15 -10.01
N LYS A 128 16.07 -12.89 -10.91
CA LYS A 128 16.67 -13.27 -12.20
C LYS A 128 17.01 -12.05 -13.05
N LEU A 129 16.09 -11.09 -13.14
CA LEU A 129 16.30 -9.84 -13.89
C LEU A 129 17.46 -9.04 -13.32
N GLU A 130 17.58 -8.97 -12.01
CA GLU A 130 18.67 -8.25 -11.36
C GLU A 130 20.02 -8.91 -11.63
N ARG A 131 20.09 -10.26 -11.57
CA ARG A 131 21.32 -11.01 -11.94
C ARG A 131 21.72 -10.75 -13.38
N TYR A 132 20.74 -10.74 -14.29
CA TYR A 132 20.99 -10.48 -15.70
C TYR A 132 21.53 -9.05 -15.92
N ALA A 133 20.93 -8.06 -15.29
CA ALA A 133 21.38 -6.67 -15.36
C ALA A 133 22.80 -6.51 -14.80
N THR A 134 23.11 -7.17 -13.69
CA THR A 134 24.45 -7.17 -13.09
C THR A 134 25.48 -7.81 -14.01
N ALA A 135 25.13 -8.92 -14.65
CA ALA A 135 26.02 -9.59 -15.58
C ALA A 135 26.32 -8.74 -16.82
N ARG A 136 25.33 -7.97 -17.30
CA ARG A 136 25.54 -7.08 -18.47
C ARG A 136 26.34 -5.83 -18.17
N SER A 137 26.37 -5.37 -16.93
CA SER A 137 27.12 -4.17 -16.54
C SER A 137 28.61 -4.42 -16.32
N LYS A 138 29.02 -5.66 -16.43
CA LYS A 138 30.43 -6.03 -16.41
C LYS A 138 30.96 -6.09 -17.87
#